data_793e265aa037cb92192a4adfc24f9810
#
_entry.id   793e265aa037cb92192a4adfc24f9810
#
_cell.length_a   1.000
_cell.length_b   1.000
_cell.length_c   1.000
_cell.angle_alpha   90.00
_cell.angle_beta   90.00
_cell.angle_gamma   90.00
#
_symmetry.space_group_name_H-M   'P 1'
#
loop_
_entity.id
_entity.type
_entity.pdbx_description
1 polymer ?
#
loop_
_entity_poly.entity_id
_entity_poly.type
_entity_poly.pdbx_seq_one_letter_code
_entity_poly.pdbx_strand_id
1 'polypeptide(L)'
;MLYICSKLFGMAMLVLQEGISKLGAFKQAFGKQFGITKLGIFGSVARQENTEDSDIDIVVEVEKPTLSLMYELKEKLKELFNCEVDLVRFRPTLRPLFKSNILNDVVYV
;
A
#
# COMPACT_ATOMS: atom_id res chain seq x y z
N MET A 1 -13.51 10.00 2.15
CA MET A 1 -14.77 10.35 1.54
C MET A 1 -14.72 10.36 0.02
N LEU A 2 -13.93 11.20 -0.55
CA LEU A 2 -13.88 11.30 -1.98
C LEU A 2 -13.53 9.99 -2.65
N TYR A 3 -12.61 9.29 -2.07
CA TYR A 3 -12.17 8.03 -2.59
C TYR A 3 -13.31 7.02 -2.64
N ILE A 4 -14.08 6.97 -1.56
CA ILE A 4 -15.25 6.11 -1.50
C ILE A 4 -16.24 6.48 -2.59
N CYS A 5 -16.44 7.77 -2.76
CA CYS A 5 -17.36 8.25 -3.76
C CYS A 5 -16.95 7.84 -5.16
N SER A 6 -15.65 7.82 -5.42
CA SER A 6 -15.16 7.38 -6.71
C SER A 6 -15.64 5.97 -7.01
N LYS A 7 -15.52 5.08 -6.04
CA LYS A 7 -15.99 3.71 -6.25
C LYS A 7 -17.48 3.64 -6.49
N LEU A 8 -18.23 4.37 -5.68
CA LEU A 8 -19.67 4.36 -5.78
C LEU A 8 -20.14 4.87 -7.14
N PHE A 9 -19.43 5.80 -7.70
CA PHE A 9 -19.84 6.39 -8.97
C PHE A 9 -19.22 5.69 -10.17
N GLY A 10 -18.57 4.56 -9.95
CA GLY A 10 -17.97 3.83 -11.04
C GLY A 10 -16.74 4.50 -11.64
N MET A 11 -16.24 5.52 -10.97
CA MET A 11 -15.03 6.21 -11.40
C MET A 11 -13.90 5.87 -10.46
N ALA A 12 -13.92 4.66 -10.03
CA ALA A 12 -13.21 4.27 -8.85
C ALA A 12 -11.81 3.81 -9.15
N MET A 13 -11.03 4.69 -9.70
CA MET A 13 -9.62 4.40 -9.81
C MET A 13 -8.90 5.22 -8.78
N LEU A 14 -8.09 4.56 -7.96
CA LEU A 14 -7.23 5.26 -7.05
C LEU A 14 -6.12 5.91 -7.87
N VAL A 15 -6.05 7.21 -7.81
CA VAL A 15 -4.99 7.95 -8.49
C VAL A 15 -3.73 7.84 -7.65
N LEU A 16 -2.59 7.62 -8.29
CA LEU A 16 -1.31 7.44 -7.60
C LEU A 16 -1.02 8.59 -6.63
N GLN A 17 -1.29 9.82 -7.03
CA GLN A 17 -1.05 10.98 -6.18
C GLN A 17 -1.86 10.92 -4.90
N GLU A 18 -3.09 10.51 -5.00
CA GLU A 18 -3.98 10.33 -3.86
C GLU A 18 -3.44 9.27 -2.93
N GLY A 19 -2.99 8.16 -3.52
CA GLY A 19 -2.41 7.06 -2.77
C GLY A 19 -1.17 7.47 -2.01
N ILE A 20 -0.29 8.20 -2.67
CA ILE A 20 0.94 8.69 -2.06
C ILE A 20 0.63 9.61 -0.89
N SER A 21 -0.33 10.52 -1.08
CA SER A 21 -0.70 11.47 -0.05
C SER A 21 -1.27 10.78 1.18
N LYS A 22 -2.20 9.85 0.97
CA LYS A 22 -2.82 9.12 2.07
C LYS A 22 -1.81 8.24 2.78
N LEU A 23 -0.98 7.56 2.04
CA LEU A 23 -0.01 6.64 2.61
C LEU A 23 1.07 7.41 3.37
N GLY A 24 1.47 8.57 2.86
CA GLY A 24 2.44 9.42 3.56
C GLY A 24 1.91 9.90 4.90
N ALA A 25 0.66 10.34 4.93
CA ALA A 25 0.01 10.76 6.17
C ALA A 25 -0.08 9.58 7.15
N PHE A 26 -0.41 8.41 6.65
CA PHE A 26 -0.48 7.20 7.47
C PHE A 26 0.88 6.88 8.10
N LYS A 27 1.94 6.97 7.30
CA LYS A 27 3.28 6.70 7.80
C LYS A 27 3.67 7.69 8.90
N GLN A 28 3.31 8.96 8.74
CA GLN A 28 3.61 9.96 9.76
C GLN A 28 2.83 9.68 11.05
N ALA A 29 1.58 9.28 10.92
CA ALA A 29 0.73 9.05 12.09
C ALA A 29 1.07 7.76 12.81
N PHE A 30 1.37 6.70 12.08
CA PHE A 30 1.49 5.36 12.65
C PHE A 30 2.85 4.70 12.46
N GLY A 31 3.78 5.37 11.78
CA GLY A 31 5.07 4.76 11.47
C GLY A 31 5.81 4.26 12.69
N LYS A 32 5.84 5.08 13.74
CA LYS A 32 6.53 4.69 14.98
C LYS A 32 5.81 3.58 15.70
N GLN A 33 4.49 3.65 15.72
CA GLN A 33 3.67 2.64 16.41
C GLN A 33 3.92 1.25 15.85
N PHE A 34 4.03 1.13 14.54
CA PHE A 34 4.22 -0.14 13.87
C PHE A 34 5.68 -0.44 13.56
N GLY A 35 6.59 0.48 13.84
CA GLY A 35 8.00 0.31 13.51
C GLY A 35 8.26 0.28 12.01
N ILE A 36 7.53 1.08 11.25
CA ILE A 36 7.65 1.12 9.80
C ILE A 36 8.92 1.88 9.41
N THR A 37 9.80 1.22 8.67
CA THR A 37 11.02 1.85 8.17
C THR A 37 10.87 2.27 6.71
N LYS A 38 10.09 1.52 5.93
CA LYS A 38 9.80 1.88 4.54
C LYS A 38 8.36 1.52 4.23
N LEU A 39 7.72 2.34 3.42
CA LEU A 39 6.34 2.14 3.03
C LEU A 39 6.15 2.70 1.64
N GLY A 40 5.57 1.92 0.75
CA GLY A 40 5.40 2.37 -0.63
C GLY A 40 4.28 1.65 -1.34
N ILE A 41 3.94 2.20 -2.50
CA ILE A 41 2.94 1.61 -3.41
C ILE A 41 3.68 1.02 -4.59
N PHE A 42 3.29 -0.18 -5.00
CA PHE A 42 3.85 -0.79 -6.19
C PHE A 42 2.71 -1.37 -7.02
N GLY A 43 3.05 -2.09 -8.08
CA GLY A 43 2.06 -2.75 -8.91
C GLY A 43 1.28 -1.79 -9.78
N SER A 44 0.03 -2.15 -10.07
CA SER A 44 -0.77 -1.44 -11.07
C SER A 44 -1.02 0.03 -10.72
N VAL A 45 -1.24 0.34 -9.45
CA VAL A 45 -1.46 1.74 -9.05
C VAL A 45 -0.20 2.55 -9.30
N ALA A 46 0.96 2.01 -8.94
CA ALA A 46 2.24 2.71 -9.15
C ALA A 46 2.50 2.94 -10.63
N ARG A 47 2.13 1.98 -11.48
CA ARG A 47 2.30 2.12 -12.92
C ARG A 47 1.19 2.92 -13.58
N GLN A 48 0.19 3.31 -12.80
CA GLN A 48 -0.99 4.04 -13.28
C GLN A 48 -1.76 3.24 -14.32
N GLU A 49 -1.81 1.93 -14.11
CA GLU A 49 -2.51 0.99 -14.99
C GLU A 49 -3.66 0.30 -14.27
N ASN A 50 -3.98 0.78 -13.07
CA ASN A 50 -5.04 0.16 -12.27
C ASN A 50 -6.42 0.47 -12.82
N THR A 51 -7.35 -0.45 -12.53
CA THR A 51 -8.77 -0.27 -12.83
C THR A 51 -9.52 -0.15 -11.53
N GLU A 52 -10.83 0.06 -11.61
CA GLU A 52 -11.65 0.19 -10.41
C GLU A 52 -11.70 -1.11 -9.60
N ASP A 53 -11.36 -2.23 -10.22
CA ASP A 53 -11.35 -3.53 -9.55
C ASP A 53 -9.97 -3.92 -9.03
N SER A 54 -8.97 -3.10 -9.27
CA SER A 54 -7.61 -3.41 -8.84
C SER A 54 -7.45 -3.26 -7.35
N ASP A 55 -6.72 -4.20 -6.74
CA ASP A 55 -6.29 -4.06 -5.37
C ASP A 55 -5.15 -3.04 -5.31
N ILE A 56 -4.94 -2.48 -4.15
CA ILE A 56 -3.80 -1.59 -3.94
C ILE A 56 -2.66 -2.43 -3.41
N ASP A 57 -1.54 -2.43 -4.14
CA ASP A 57 -0.36 -3.20 -3.74
C ASP A 57 0.56 -2.30 -2.94
N ILE A 58 0.77 -2.66 -1.67
CA ILE A 58 1.58 -1.88 -0.74
C ILE A 58 2.72 -2.74 -0.24
N VAL A 59 3.92 -2.18 -0.26
CA VAL A 59 5.10 -2.84 0.29
C VAL A 59 5.52 -2.11 1.54
N VAL A 60 5.88 -2.87 2.57
CA VAL A 60 6.26 -2.32 3.86
C VAL A 60 7.50 -3.03 4.39
N GLU A 61 8.34 -2.28 5.07
CA GLU A 61 9.47 -2.82 5.81
C GLU A 61 9.31 -2.37 7.25
N VAL A 62 9.30 -3.32 8.17
CA VAL A 62 9.10 -3.02 9.59
C VAL A 62 10.25 -3.63 10.39
N GLU A 63 10.51 -3.03 11.55
CA GLU A 63 11.62 -3.45 12.41
C GLU A 63 11.39 -4.83 13.04
N LYS A 64 10.18 -5.05 13.54
CA LYS A 64 9.85 -6.28 14.26
C LYS A 64 8.56 -6.88 13.71
N PRO A 65 8.64 -7.57 12.58
CA PRO A 65 7.43 -8.13 11.97
C PRO A 65 6.90 -9.30 12.79
N THR A 66 5.61 -9.24 13.10
CA THR A 66 4.88 -10.35 13.68
C THR A 66 3.60 -10.51 12.88
N LEU A 67 2.98 -11.67 12.99
CA LEU A 67 1.72 -11.90 12.29
C LEU A 67 0.65 -10.92 12.75
N SER A 68 0.59 -10.68 14.06
CA SER A 68 -0.38 -9.73 14.61
C SER A 68 -0.18 -8.33 14.05
N LEU A 69 1.06 -7.88 14.01
CA LEU A 69 1.37 -6.54 13.53
C LEU A 69 1.01 -6.42 12.05
N MET A 70 1.37 -7.41 11.27
CA MET A 70 1.10 -7.39 9.83
C MET A 70 -0.40 -7.41 9.56
N TYR A 71 -1.14 -8.19 10.32
CA TYR A 71 -2.59 -8.24 10.18
C TYR A 71 -3.22 -6.90 10.51
N GLU A 72 -2.84 -6.34 11.64
CA GLU A 72 -3.37 -5.06 12.10
C GLU A 72 -3.05 -3.95 11.10
N LEU A 73 -1.83 -3.95 10.59
CA LEU A 73 -1.38 -2.97 9.61
C LEU A 73 -2.22 -3.07 8.33
N LYS A 74 -2.45 -4.28 7.86
CA LYS A 74 -3.24 -4.50 6.67
C LYS A 74 -4.67 -4.00 6.86
N GLU A 75 -5.28 -4.29 8.02
CA GLU A 75 -6.64 -3.85 8.29
C GLU A 75 -6.74 -2.33 8.33
N LYS A 76 -5.75 -1.67 8.94
CA LYS A 76 -5.75 -0.21 8.98
C LYS A 76 -5.59 0.40 7.59
N LEU A 77 -4.79 -0.22 6.75
CA LEU A 77 -4.61 0.26 5.38
C LEU A 77 -5.88 0.05 4.56
N LYS A 78 -6.57 -1.06 4.78
CA LYS A 78 -7.86 -1.29 4.11
C LYS A 78 -8.87 -0.22 4.50
N GLU A 79 -8.88 0.18 5.77
CA GLU A 79 -9.75 1.26 6.21
C GLU A 79 -9.37 2.58 5.57
N LEU A 80 -8.07 2.84 5.49
CA LEU A 80 -7.57 4.09 4.92
C LEU A 80 -8.01 4.26 3.48
N PHE A 81 -7.90 3.20 2.70
CA PHE A 81 -8.22 3.25 1.28
C PHE A 81 -9.63 2.79 0.96
N ASN A 82 -10.31 2.19 1.93
CA ASN A 82 -11.66 1.66 1.77
C ASN A 82 -11.77 0.70 0.60
N CYS A 83 -10.78 -0.15 0.45
CA CYS A 83 -10.77 -1.20 -0.57
C CYS A 83 -9.78 -2.27 -0.17
N GLU A 84 -9.70 -3.33 -0.98
CA GLU A 84 -8.76 -4.41 -0.72
C GLU A 84 -7.34 -3.94 -0.89
N VAL A 85 -6.48 -4.38 0.01
CA VAL A 85 -5.06 -4.04 0.01
C VAL A 85 -4.26 -5.33 0.01
N ASP A 86 -3.30 -5.42 -0.89
CA ASP A 86 -2.34 -6.51 -0.92
C ASP A 86 -1.06 -6.00 -0.25
N LEU A 87 -0.86 -6.40 1.00
CA LEU A 87 0.28 -5.91 1.77
C LEU A 87 1.41 -6.92 1.75
N VAL A 88 2.55 -6.50 1.25
CA VAL A 88 3.73 -7.35 1.13
C VAL A 88 4.82 -6.80 2.04
N ARG A 89 5.38 -7.67 2.88
CA ARG A 89 6.53 -7.30 3.70
C ARG A 89 7.80 -7.52 2.88
N PHE A 90 8.50 -6.44 2.62
CA PHE A 90 9.75 -6.54 1.88
C PHE A 90 10.83 -7.20 2.73
N ARG A 91 11.52 -8.15 2.16
CA ARG A 91 12.64 -8.83 2.83
C ARG A 91 13.58 -9.39 1.76
N PRO A 92 14.86 -9.55 2.10
CA PRO A 92 15.84 -10.04 1.11
C PRO A 92 15.53 -11.44 0.58
N THR A 93 14.73 -12.21 1.32
CA THR A 93 14.41 -13.58 0.94
C THR A 93 13.24 -13.70 -0.01
N LEU A 94 12.65 -12.59 -0.45
CA LEU A 94 11.60 -12.63 -1.47
C LEU A 94 12.15 -13.25 -2.76
N ARG A 95 11.25 -13.89 -3.50
CA ARG A 95 11.64 -14.48 -4.79
C ARG A 95 12.26 -13.39 -5.66
N PRO A 96 13.38 -13.69 -6.34
CA PRO A 96 14.11 -12.65 -7.08
C PRO A 96 13.26 -11.91 -8.11
N LEU A 97 12.40 -12.61 -8.85
CA LEU A 97 11.58 -11.95 -9.84
C LEU A 97 10.55 -11.01 -9.21
N PHE A 98 9.90 -11.48 -8.14
CA PHE A 98 8.92 -10.66 -7.44
C PHE A 98 9.57 -9.44 -6.80
N LYS A 99 10.73 -9.65 -6.18
CA LYS A 99 11.50 -8.57 -5.58
C LYS A 99 11.88 -7.52 -6.63
N SER A 100 12.33 -7.99 -7.78
CA SER A 100 12.70 -7.12 -8.88
C SER A 100 11.50 -6.30 -9.37
N ASN A 101 10.35 -6.94 -9.50
CA ASN A 101 9.13 -6.25 -9.93
C ASN A 101 8.73 -5.16 -8.95
N ILE A 102 8.82 -5.45 -7.65
CA ILE A 102 8.52 -4.45 -6.63
C ILE A 102 9.47 -3.27 -6.77
N LEU A 103 10.77 -3.54 -6.85
CA LEU A 103 11.78 -2.49 -6.88
C LEU A 103 11.67 -1.63 -8.15
N ASN A 104 11.19 -2.20 -9.25
CA ASN A 104 11.02 -1.45 -10.48
C ASN A 104 9.85 -0.49 -10.40
N ASP A 105 8.79 -0.87 -9.69
CA ASP A 105 7.54 -0.09 -9.69
C ASP A 105 7.35 0.78 -8.46
N VAL A 106 8.02 0.48 -7.36
CA VAL A 106 7.67 1.07 -6.06
C VAL A 106 7.87 2.58 -6.01
N VAL A 107 6.89 3.25 -5.41
CA VAL A 107 6.98 4.66 -5.05
C VAL A 107 6.88 4.73 -3.54
N TYR A 108 7.97 5.08 -2.90
CA TYR A 108 8.03 5.17 -1.44
C TYR A 108 7.50 6.51 -0.93
N VAL A 109 6.95 6.48 0.27
CA VAL A 109 6.52 7.70 0.95
C VAL A 109 7.39 7.99 2.15
#